data_f8a83dbdce2057e8921ced37a7e99eb1
#
_entry.id   f8a83dbdce2057e8921ced37a7e99eb1
#
_cell.length_a   1.000
_cell.length_b   1.000
_cell.length_c   1.000
_cell.angle_alpha   90.00
_cell.angle_beta   90.00
_cell.angle_gamma   90.00
#
_symmetry.space_group_name_H-M   'P 1'
#
loop_
_entity.id
_entity.type
_entity.pdbx_description
1 polymer ?
#
loop_
_entity_poly.entity_id
_entity_poly.type
_entity_poly.pdbx_seq_one_letter_code
_entity_poly.pdbx_strand_id
1 'polypeptide(L)'
;MFRVILLAALTALTCAAAGKTVVSIKGDQFLLNGQPTYKGRTWQGHKIEGLLMNSRVVQGIYDDTNPATAKRWAYKDTGKWDAERNVREFLAAMPEWRKHGLLAFTINLQGGSPEGYSKEQPWINTAIDSDGSLKPEYMSRLKRILDKADDLGMVAILGIFYFGQDQNVKDEAAVKAAVDNTVDWVFNNGYGNVLIEVNNECNVRAYEHEILKPARVHELIERVKARTRGGRRLLVGTSYGGNKVPEENVVRVSDFLLIHGNGVTDPKRISEMVRQSRAVPGYRAMPILFNEDDHFEFDKSDYNMLGAVREYASWGYFDPEGYQSPPVNWGLDTDRKKAFFAKLAEITGAKQ
;
A
#
# COMPACT_ATOMS: atom_id res chain seq x y z
N MET A 1 31.68 -26.21 53.53
CA MET A 1 31.80 -25.01 52.66
C MET A 1 31.29 -25.37 51.27
N PHE A 2 30.00 -25.13 50.98
CA PHE A 2 29.43 -25.34 49.64
C PHE A 2 29.45 -23.99 48.89
N ARG A 3 30.15 -23.93 47.79
CA ARG A 3 30.14 -22.79 46.87
C ARG A 3 28.97 -22.95 45.88
N VAL A 4 27.98 -22.07 45.98
CA VAL A 4 26.90 -21.93 45.02
C VAL A 4 27.46 -21.09 43.85
N ILE A 5 27.54 -21.68 42.66
CA ILE A 5 27.85 -20.98 41.42
C ILE A 5 26.54 -20.48 40.84
N LEU A 6 26.34 -19.17 40.89
CA LEU A 6 25.20 -18.50 40.21
C LEU A 6 25.55 -18.39 38.69
N LEU A 7 24.87 -19.17 37.86
CA LEU A 7 24.94 -18.98 36.40
C LEU A 7 23.98 -17.85 36.01
N ALA A 8 24.53 -16.68 35.68
CA ALA A 8 23.74 -15.60 35.07
C ALA A 8 23.51 -15.92 33.59
N ALA A 9 22.28 -16.28 33.22
CA ALA A 9 21.87 -16.39 31.83
C ALA A 9 21.77 -15.01 31.22
N LEU A 10 22.73 -14.64 30.36
CA LEU A 10 22.68 -13.45 29.52
C LEU A 10 21.68 -13.74 28.39
N THR A 11 20.46 -13.27 28.50
CA THR A 11 19.52 -13.20 27.36
C THR A 11 20.00 -12.10 26.42
N ALA A 12 20.66 -12.48 25.35
CA ALA A 12 20.96 -11.57 24.26
C ALA A 12 19.64 -11.13 23.61
N LEU A 13 19.18 -9.90 23.90
CA LEU A 13 18.18 -9.25 23.08
C LEU A 13 18.82 -9.06 21.69
N THR A 14 18.45 -9.88 20.73
CA THR A 14 18.73 -9.62 19.33
C THR A 14 17.90 -8.41 18.90
N CYS A 15 18.50 -7.23 18.95
CA CYS A 15 17.95 -6.06 18.32
C CYS A 15 17.94 -6.36 16.81
N ALA A 16 16.75 -6.55 16.22
CA ALA A 16 16.65 -6.65 14.76
C ALA A 16 17.29 -5.41 14.16
N ALA A 17 18.20 -5.60 13.21
CA ALA A 17 18.83 -4.50 12.52
C ALA A 17 17.72 -3.61 11.90
N ALA A 18 17.82 -2.29 12.13
CA ALA A 18 16.90 -1.35 11.50
C ALA A 18 17.02 -1.48 9.99
N GLY A 19 15.88 -1.47 9.26
CA GLY A 19 15.87 -1.49 7.80
C GLY A 19 16.74 -0.37 7.22
N LYS A 20 17.24 -0.58 6.01
CA LYS A 20 18.13 0.36 5.30
C LYS A 20 17.37 1.60 4.81
N THR A 21 16.08 1.46 4.56
CA THR A 21 15.19 2.48 4.00
C THR A 21 14.18 2.95 5.03
N VAL A 22 14.16 4.25 5.28
CA VAL A 22 13.22 4.87 6.22
C VAL A 22 12.41 5.93 5.49
N VAL A 23 11.09 5.75 5.46
CA VAL A 23 10.16 6.77 4.95
C VAL A 23 9.75 7.72 6.08
N SER A 24 9.70 9.00 5.77
CA SER A 24 9.22 10.05 6.69
C SER A 24 8.49 11.14 5.91
N ILE A 25 7.83 12.04 6.65
CA ILE A 25 7.09 13.18 6.08
C ILE A 25 7.61 14.47 6.71
N LYS A 26 7.77 15.49 5.86
CA LYS A 26 8.04 16.88 6.28
C LYS A 26 7.13 17.82 5.51
N GLY A 27 6.14 18.39 6.20
CA GLY A 27 5.08 19.17 5.53
C GLY A 27 4.30 18.27 4.58
N ASP A 28 4.25 18.65 3.33
CA ASP A 28 3.59 17.93 2.23
C ASP A 28 4.52 17.04 1.39
N GLN A 29 5.73 16.76 1.91
CA GLN A 29 6.77 16.00 1.21
C GLN A 29 7.01 14.64 1.86
N PHE A 30 7.18 13.61 1.04
CA PHE A 30 7.78 12.35 1.44
C PHE A 30 9.31 12.44 1.39
N LEU A 31 9.96 11.86 2.38
CA LEU A 31 11.41 11.73 2.45
C LEU A 31 11.78 10.25 2.56
N LEU A 32 12.88 9.86 1.91
CA LEU A 32 13.56 8.59 2.11
C LEU A 32 14.94 8.86 2.72
N ASN A 33 15.22 8.23 3.85
CA ASN A 33 16.46 8.43 4.60
C ASN A 33 16.78 9.91 4.85
N GLY A 34 15.74 10.71 5.19
CA GLY A 34 15.86 12.14 5.47
C GLY A 34 16.04 13.05 4.25
N GLN A 35 16.06 12.51 3.03
CA GLN A 35 16.12 13.28 1.79
C GLN A 35 14.76 13.26 1.08
N PRO A 36 14.28 14.38 0.52
CA PRO A 36 13.09 14.38 -0.31
C PRO A 36 13.20 13.34 -1.43
N THR A 37 12.10 12.65 -1.69
CA THR A 37 11.99 11.79 -2.88
C THR A 37 12.24 12.64 -4.14
N TYR A 38 12.81 12.06 -5.19
CA TYR A 38 13.10 12.76 -6.46
C TYR A 38 13.79 14.12 -6.26
N LYS A 39 14.77 14.20 -5.35
CA LYS A 39 15.46 15.42 -4.92
C LYS A 39 15.87 16.32 -6.10
N GLY A 40 15.50 17.59 -6.05
CA GLY A 40 15.79 18.60 -7.06
C GLY A 40 15.01 18.45 -8.37
N ARG A 41 14.12 17.46 -8.49
CA ARG A 41 13.42 17.19 -9.73
C ARG A 41 12.23 18.14 -9.95
N THR A 42 12.21 18.75 -11.13
CA THR A 42 11.04 19.41 -11.71
C THR A 42 10.78 18.80 -13.10
N TRP A 43 9.53 18.83 -13.55
CA TRP A 43 9.12 18.36 -14.86
C TRP A 43 8.03 19.27 -15.42
N GLN A 44 8.21 19.80 -16.62
CA GLN A 44 7.31 20.77 -17.27
C GLN A 44 6.87 21.92 -16.34
N GLY A 45 7.82 22.44 -15.53
CA GLY A 45 7.55 23.50 -14.56
C GLY A 45 6.89 23.04 -13.25
N HIS A 46 6.50 21.76 -13.12
CA HIS A 46 5.92 21.22 -11.91
C HIS A 46 7.00 20.61 -11.01
N LYS A 47 6.88 20.84 -9.71
CA LYS A 47 7.74 20.23 -8.70
C LYS A 47 7.40 18.73 -8.55
N ILE A 48 8.40 17.88 -8.72
CA ILE A 48 8.30 16.43 -8.52
C ILE A 48 8.98 16.00 -7.21
N GLU A 49 9.99 16.77 -6.78
CA GLU A 49 10.64 16.54 -5.50
C GLU A 49 9.62 16.45 -4.36
N GLY A 50 9.72 15.42 -3.54
CA GLY A 50 8.84 15.19 -2.40
C GLY A 50 7.58 14.37 -2.73
N LEU A 51 7.26 14.12 -4.00
CA LEU A 51 6.18 13.21 -4.37
C LEU A 51 6.58 11.74 -4.20
N LEU A 52 5.61 10.85 -4.05
CA LEU A 52 5.81 9.41 -3.94
C LEU A 52 4.98 8.70 -5.02
N MET A 53 5.55 8.59 -6.24
CA MET A 53 4.90 7.89 -7.34
C MET A 53 4.83 6.39 -7.03
N ASN A 54 3.69 5.79 -7.32
CA ASN A 54 3.41 4.43 -6.88
C ASN A 54 2.62 3.61 -7.90
N SER A 55 2.45 2.33 -7.62
CA SER A 55 1.57 1.43 -8.39
C SER A 55 0.82 0.51 -7.43
N ARG A 56 -0.43 0.20 -7.79
CA ARG A 56 -1.25 -0.75 -7.05
C ARG A 56 -0.98 -2.17 -7.53
N VAL A 57 -0.32 -2.97 -6.70
CA VAL A 57 0.08 -4.36 -7.01
C VAL A 57 -0.32 -5.31 -5.86
N VAL A 58 -1.57 -5.20 -5.44
CA VAL A 58 -2.10 -5.79 -4.19
C VAL A 58 -2.06 -7.31 -4.10
N GLN A 59 -1.90 -7.99 -5.25
CA GLN A 59 -1.93 -9.45 -5.31
C GLN A 59 -0.56 -10.12 -5.09
N GLY A 60 0.44 -9.36 -4.63
CA GLY A 60 1.80 -9.89 -4.44
C GLY A 60 1.91 -11.08 -3.48
N ILE A 61 1.06 -11.14 -2.46
CA ILE A 61 1.00 -12.25 -1.49
C ILE A 61 -0.28 -13.09 -1.62
N TYR A 62 -1.01 -12.94 -2.73
CA TYR A 62 -2.28 -13.60 -2.99
C TYR A 62 -2.21 -15.12 -2.75
N ASP A 63 -3.25 -15.61 -2.07
CA ASP A 63 -3.50 -17.04 -1.93
C ASP A 63 -4.98 -17.25 -1.60
N ASP A 64 -5.68 -18.04 -2.39
CA ASP A 64 -7.08 -18.35 -2.16
C ASP A 64 -7.21 -19.67 -1.44
N THR A 65 -7.62 -19.61 -0.19
CA THR A 65 -7.80 -20.80 0.66
C THR A 65 -9.18 -21.44 0.51
N ASN A 66 -10.08 -20.88 -0.32
CA ASN A 66 -11.37 -21.51 -0.63
C ASN A 66 -11.20 -22.57 -1.72
N PRO A 67 -11.38 -23.87 -1.42
CA PRO A 67 -11.20 -24.96 -2.41
C PRO A 67 -12.18 -24.88 -3.59
N ALA A 68 -13.31 -24.17 -3.44
CA ALA A 68 -14.29 -23.99 -4.51
C ALA A 68 -13.82 -22.97 -5.58
N THR A 69 -12.95 -22.04 -5.20
CA THR A 69 -12.49 -20.95 -6.10
C THR A 69 -11.00 -21.01 -6.43
N ALA A 70 -10.17 -21.63 -5.60
CA ALA A 70 -8.72 -21.70 -5.77
C ALA A 70 -8.25 -22.14 -7.17
N LYS A 71 -9.01 -23.01 -7.84
CA LYS A 71 -8.70 -23.45 -9.21
C LYS A 71 -8.82 -22.35 -10.27
N ARG A 72 -9.54 -21.26 -10.00
CA ARG A 72 -9.70 -20.13 -10.93
C ARG A 72 -8.38 -19.44 -11.24
N TRP A 73 -7.45 -19.51 -10.30
CA TRP A 73 -6.15 -18.80 -10.32
C TRP A 73 -5.02 -19.66 -10.86
N ALA A 74 -5.33 -20.79 -11.47
CA ALA A 74 -4.32 -21.72 -11.97
C ALA A 74 -3.45 -21.09 -13.08
N TYR A 75 -2.15 -21.24 -12.97
CA TYR A 75 -1.21 -20.94 -14.06
C TYR A 75 -1.52 -21.84 -15.27
N LYS A 76 -1.55 -21.26 -16.46
CA LYS A 76 -1.92 -21.97 -17.70
C LYS A 76 -0.97 -23.13 -18.03
N ASP A 77 0.31 -23.00 -17.69
CA ASP A 77 1.35 -23.97 -17.97
C ASP A 77 1.34 -25.17 -17.02
N THR A 78 0.91 -24.99 -15.76
CA THR A 78 0.91 -26.06 -14.76
C THR A 78 -0.48 -26.56 -14.40
N GLY A 79 -1.53 -25.80 -14.74
CA GLY A 79 -2.91 -26.09 -14.33
C GLY A 79 -3.16 -25.95 -12.82
N LYS A 80 -2.25 -25.31 -12.08
CA LYS A 80 -2.33 -25.12 -10.62
C LYS A 80 -1.94 -23.71 -10.23
N TRP A 81 -2.57 -23.18 -9.19
CA TRP A 81 -2.08 -21.99 -8.51
C TRP A 81 -0.81 -22.31 -7.69
N ASP A 82 0.14 -21.39 -7.70
CA ASP A 82 1.38 -21.46 -6.92
C ASP A 82 1.68 -20.07 -6.35
N ALA A 83 1.33 -19.85 -5.07
CA ALA A 83 1.55 -18.60 -4.36
C ALA A 83 3.04 -18.26 -4.23
N GLU A 84 3.91 -19.28 -4.14
CA GLU A 84 5.35 -19.09 -4.05
C GLU A 84 5.94 -18.68 -5.41
N ARG A 85 5.42 -19.17 -6.51
CA ARG A 85 5.76 -18.72 -7.86
C ARG A 85 5.34 -17.26 -8.05
N ASN A 86 4.12 -16.90 -7.63
CA ASN A 86 3.63 -15.53 -7.70
C ASN A 86 4.58 -14.55 -7.00
N VAL A 87 5.04 -14.87 -5.79
CA VAL A 87 6.00 -14.04 -5.06
C VAL A 87 7.37 -14.00 -5.75
N ARG A 88 7.88 -15.13 -6.26
CA ARG A 88 9.17 -15.15 -6.99
C ARG A 88 9.12 -14.23 -8.22
N GLU A 89 8.04 -14.29 -8.99
CA GLU A 89 7.85 -13.45 -10.17
C GLU A 89 7.68 -11.96 -9.79
N PHE A 90 6.95 -11.66 -8.70
CA PHE A 90 6.86 -10.31 -8.14
C PHE A 90 8.25 -9.74 -7.78
N LEU A 91 9.04 -10.50 -7.01
CA LEU A 91 10.38 -10.10 -6.59
C LEU A 91 11.32 -9.87 -7.79
N ALA A 92 11.18 -10.66 -8.84
CA ALA A 92 11.97 -10.52 -10.07
C ALA A 92 11.63 -9.24 -10.85
N ALA A 93 10.40 -8.75 -10.78
CA ALA A 93 9.96 -7.53 -11.46
C ALA A 93 10.34 -6.24 -10.74
N MET A 94 10.46 -6.25 -9.40
CA MET A 94 10.71 -5.05 -8.60
C MET A 94 11.94 -4.21 -9.03
N PRO A 95 13.10 -4.80 -9.39
CA PRO A 95 14.25 -4.01 -9.85
C PRO A 95 13.96 -3.18 -11.10
N GLU A 96 13.19 -3.75 -12.04
CA GLU A 96 12.81 -3.04 -13.26
C GLU A 96 11.85 -1.89 -12.96
N TRP A 97 10.87 -2.08 -12.08
CA TRP A 97 10.01 -0.98 -11.62
C TRP A 97 10.81 0.14 -10.98
N ARG A 98 11.75 -0.22 -10.11
CA ARG A 98 12.61 0.77 -9.43
C ARG A 98 13.50 1.53 -10.40
N LYS A 99 14.06 0.86 -11.41
CA LYS A 99 14.86 1.44 -12.48
C LYS A 99 14.10 2.53 -13.24
N HIS A 100 12.79 2.33 -13.45
CA HIS A 100 11.91 3.33 -14.08
C HIS A 100 11.42 4.43 -13.11
N GLY A 101 11.93 4.48 -11.89
CA GLY A 101 11.63 5.55 -10.93
C GLY A 101 10.45 5.28 -9.99
N LEU A 102 9.88 4.06 -9.99
CA LEU A 102 8.84 3.71 -9.02
C LEU A 102 9.43 3.65 -7.61
N LEU A 103 8.90 4.47 -6.70
CA LEU A 103 9.38 4.52 -5.31
C LEU A 103 8.44 3.84 -4.33
N ALA A 104 7.17 3.64 -4.68
CA ALA A 104 6.23 2.97 -3.79
C ALA A 104 5.30 2.02 -4.54
N PHE A 105 4.73 1.10 -3.80
CA PHE A 105 3.68 0.20 -4.29
C PHE A 105 2.70 -0.14 -3.17
N THR A 106 1.43 -0.36 -3.53
CA THR A 106 0.40 -0.83 -2.59
C THR A 106 0.34 -2.35 -2.61
N ILE A 107 0.38 -2.97 -1.43
CA ILE A 107 0.23 -4.41 -1.21
C ILE A 107 -0.66 -4.65 0.00
N ASN A 108 -1.56 -5.64 -0.04
CA ASN A 108 -2.58 -5.81 0.97
C ASN A 108 -2.47 -7.13 1.71
N LEU A 109 -2.79 -7.12 3.01
CA LEU A 109 -2.97 -8.33 3.83
C LEU A 109 -4.28 -9.05 3.51
N GLN A 110 -5.35 -8.28 3.24
CA GLN A 110 -6.56 -8.76 2.60
C GLN A 110 -6.59 -8.15 1.21
N GLY A 111 -6.56 -8.96 0.18
CA GLY A 111 -6.25 -8.41 -1.12
C GLY A 111 -7.35 -8.51 -2.15
N GLY A 112 -7.62 -7.38 -2.75
CA GLY A 112 -8.20 -7.13 -4.06
C GLY A 112 -9.49 -7.86 -4.44
N SER A 113 -10.11 -7.34 -5.48
CA SER A 113 -11.25 -7.96 -6.16
C SER A 113 -10.78 -8.55 -7.49
N PRO A 114 -10.21 -9.77 -7.54
CA PRO A 114 -9.57 -10.31 -8.75
C PRO A 114 -10.52 -10.51 -9.93
N GLU A 115 -11.82 -10.59 -9.69
CA GLU A 115 -12.84 -10.69 -10.76
C GLU A 115 -13.67 -9.42 -10.94
N GLY A 116 -13.25 -8.31 -10.33
CA GLY A 116 -13.92 -7.03 -10.45
C GLY A 116 -14.72 -6.63 -9.20
N TYR A 117 -14.96 -5.34 -9.13
CA TYR A 117 -15.43 -4.63 -7.97
C TYR A 117 -16.87 -4.96 -7.52
N SER A 118 -17.76 -5.16 -8.47
CA SER A 118 -19.20 -5.34 -8.22
C SER A 118 -19.63 -6.80 -8.06
N LYS A 119 -18.69 -7.73 -8.14
CA LYS A 119 -18.98 -9.17 -8.08
C LYS A 119 -18.92 -9.67 -6.65
N GLU A 120 -19.62 -10.76 -6.40
CA GLU A 120 -19.42 -11.56 -5.19
C GLU A 120 -17.94 -11.92 -5.06
N GLN A 121 -17.44 -11.97 -3.81
CA GLN A 121 -16.05 -12.31 -3.51
C GLN A 121 -16.00 -13.64 -2.76
N PRO A 122 -16.23 -14.78 -3.44
CA PRO A 122 -16.28 -16.09 -2.80
C PRO A 122 -14.90 -16.65 -2.43
N TRP A 123 -13.83 -16.09 -2.96
CA TRP A 123 -12.47 -16.46 -2.60
C TRP A 123 -12.12 -15.99 -1.19
N ILE A 124 -11.19 -16.69 -0.55
CA ILE A 124 -10.69 -16.35 0.77
C ILE A 124 -9.20 -16.00 0.63
N ASN A 125 -8.92 -14.71 0.38
CA ASN A 125 -7.57 -14.16 0.28
C ASN A 125 -7.33 -13.19 1.43
N THR A 126 -6.94 -13.74 2.57
CA THR A 126 -6.69 -12.96 3.78
C THR A 126 -5.51 -13.51 4.57
N ALA A 127 -4.54 -12.65 4.88
CA ALA A 127 -3.44 -12.93 5.78
C ALA A 127 -3.86 -12.87 7.27
N ILE A 128 -5.14 -12.57 7.54
CA ILE A 128 -5.67 -12.36 8.88
C ILE A 128 -6.60 -13.51 9.22
N ASP A 129 -6.36 -14.17 10.36
CA ASP A 129 -7.26 -15.16 10.90
C ASP A 129 -8.46 -14.53 11.60
N SER A 130 -9.49 -15.33 11.90
CA SER A 130 -10.75 -14.82 12.43
C SER A 130 -10.62 -14.08 13.77
N ASP A 131 -9.59 -14.37 14.56
CA ASP A 131 -9.29 -13.70 15.83
C ASP A 131 -8.35 -12.47 15.70
N GLY A 132 -7.93 -12.13 14.48
CA GLY A 132 -7.02 -11.03 14.20
C GLY A 132 -5.54 -11.41 14.24
N SER A 133 -5.18 -12.67 14.44
CA SER A 133 -3.81 -13.15 14.29
C SER A 133 -3.38 -13.17 12.82
N LEU A 134 -2.06 -13.14 12.56
CA LEU A 134 -1.52 -13.10 11.21
C LEU A 134 -1.05 -14.49 10.79
N LYS A 135 -1.47 -14.93 9.59
CA LYS A 135 -1.11 -16.25 9.03
C LYS A 135 0.36 -16.29 8.62
N PRO A 136 1.17 -17.19 9.19
CA PRO A 136 2.62 -17.21 8.97
C PRO A 136 3.05 -17.33 7.51
N GLU A 137 2.32 -18.09 6.70
CA GLU A 137 2.62 -18.31 5.28
C GLU A 137 2.46 -17.01 4.44
N TYR A 138 1.41 -16.21 4.69
CA TYR A 138 1.25 -14.90 4.05
C TYR A 138 2.33 -13.93 4.52
N MET A 139 2.61 -13.91 5.82
CA MET A 139 3.61 -13.01 6.39
C MET A 139 5.03 -13.37 5.95
N SER A 140 5.33 -14.64 5.71
CA SER A 140 6.59 -15.08 5.13
C SER A 140 6.77 -14.56 3.68
N ARG A 141 5.70 -14.58 2.88
CA ARG A 141 5.68 -14.01 1.53
C ARG A 141 5.88 -12.50 1.58
N LEU A 142 5.11 -11.80 2.44
CA LEU A 142 5.23 -10.36 2.63
C LEU A 142 6.64 -9.96 3.07
N LYS A 143 7.23 -10.72 3.99
CA LYS A 143 8.60 -10.45 4.47
C LYS A 143 9.60 -10.37 3.33
N ARG A 144 9.58 -11.34 2.41
CA ARG A 144 10.50 -11.35 1.24
C ARG A 144 10.29 -10.13 0.33
N ILE A 145 9.04 -9.69 0.16
CA ILE A 145 8.72 -8.49 -0.64
C ILE A 145 9.23 -7.24 0.07
N LEU A 146 9.02 -7.12 1.38
CA LEU A 146 9.49 -5.96 2.13
C LEU A 146 11.02 -5.91 2.26
N ASP A 147 11.68 -7.06 2.44
CA ASP A 147 13.15 -7.15 2.40
C ASP A 147 13.70 -6.64 1.06
N LYS A 148 13.08 -7.07 -0.06
CA LYS A 148 13.47 -6.62 -1.40
C LYS A 148 13.17 -5.13 -1.62
N ALA A 149 12.05 -4.63 -1.11
CA ALA A 149 11.71 -3.22 -1.15
C ALA A 149 12.73 -2.37 -0.38
N ASP A 150 13.12 -2.82 0.82
CA ASP A 150 14.14 -2.16 1.64
C ASP A 150 15.50 -2.11 0.92
N ASP A 151 15.92 -3.22 0.30
CA ASP A 151 17.15 -3.28 -0.50
C ASP A 151 17.15 -2.33 -1.71
N LEU A 152 15.98 -2.14 -2.35
CA LEU A 152 15.82 -1.28 -3.52
C LEU A 152 15.54 0.19 -3.19
N GLY A 153 15.39 0.55 -1.91
CA GLY A 153 14.97 1.89 -1.51
C GLY A 153 13.54 2.21 -1.93
N MET A 154 12.64 1.23 -1.85
CA MET A 154 11.21 1.37 -2.16
C MET A 154 10.36 1.35 -0.88
N VAL A 155 9.18 1.93 -0.96
CA VAL A 155 8.18 2.02 0.11
C VAL A 155 7.01 1.10 -0.19
N ALA A 156 6.58 0.32 0.78
CA ALA A 156 5.33 -0.41 0.71
C ALA A 156 4.20 0.39 1.38
N ILE A 157 3.10 0.61 0.69
CA ILE A 157 1.82 1.03 1.25
C ILE A 157 1.09 -0.26 1.59
N LEU A 158 1.12 -0.63 2.87
CA LEU A 158 0.57 -1.89 3.36
C LEU A 158 -0.90 -1.69 3.76
N GLY A 159 -1.81 -2.19 2.92
CA GLY A 159 -3.23 -2.25 3.22
C GLY A 159 -3.56 -3.39 4.17
N ILE A 160 -4.32 -3.11 5.23
CA ILE A 160 -4.70 -4.16 6.20
C ILE A 160 -6.00 -4.83 5.77
N PHE A 161 -7.09 -4.08 5.64
CA PHE A 161 -8.41 -4.63 5.35
C PHE A 161 -8.89 -4.32 3.93
N TYR A 162 -9.69 -5.23 3.40
CA TYR A 162 -10.35 -5.08 2.11
C TYR A 162 -11.82 -5.53 2.24
N PHE A 163 -12.74 -4.75 1.67
CA PHE A 163 -14.15 -5.09 1.64
C PHE A 163 -14.38 -6.44 0.92
N GLY A 164 -15.31 -7.24 1.41
CA GLY A 164 -15.55 -8.60 0.91
C GLY A 164 -14.52 -9.62 1.37
N GLN A 165 -13.57 -9.23 2.27
CA GLN A 165 -12.67 -10.13 3.00
C GLN A 165 -12.71 -9.86 4.52
N ASP A 166 -13.20 -8.69 4.95
CA ASP A 166 -13.29 -8.30 6.36
C ASP A 166 -14.25 -9.19 7.16
N GLN A 167 -15.27 -9.78 6.53
CA GLN A 167 -16.17 -10.75 7.15
C GLN A 167 -15.47 -12.03 7.66
N ASN A 168 -14.23 -12.30 7.22
CA ASN A 168 -13.44 -13.41 7.76
C ASN A 168 -12.88 -13.11 9.16
N VAL A 169 -12.99 -11.87 9.65
CA VAL A 169 -12.62 -11.45 10.99
C VAL A 169 -13.88 -11.44 11.86
N LYS A 170 -13.86 -12.11 13.00
CA LYS A 170 -15.09 -12.46 13.74
C LYS A 170 -15.82 -11.29 14.41
N ASP A 171 -15.10 -10.26 14.85
CA ASP A 171 -15.66 -9.14 15.61
C ASP A 171 -14.71 -7.92 15.61
N GLU A 172 -15.18 -6.80 16.17
CA GLU A 172 -14.41 -5.56 16.27
C GLU A 172 -13.14 -5.71 17.13
N ALA A 173 -13.15 -6.58 18.15
CA ALA A 173 -11.95 -6.85 18.96
C ALA A 173 -10.87 -7.52 18.10
N ALA A 174 -11.26 -8.44 17.25
CA ALA A 174 -10.35 -9.09 16.30
C ALA A 174 -9.86 -8.15 15.22
N VAL A 175 -10.69 -7.19 14.73
CA VAL A 175 -10.25 -6.11 13.83
C VAL A 175 -9.16 -5.28 14.49
N LYS A 176 -9.37 -4.85 15.75
CA LYS A 176 -8.36 -4.11 16.53
C LYS A 176 -7.08 -4.92 16.76
N ALA A 177 -7.21 -6.22 17.04
CA ALA A 177 -6.08 -7.12 17.20
C ALA A 177 -5.27 -7.27 15.91
N ALA A 178 -5.94 -7.37 14.75
CA ALA A 178 -5.26 -7.44 13.45
C ALA A 178 -4.44 -6.17 13.16
N VAL A 179 -4.95 -4.99 13.49
CA VAL A 179 -4.20 -3.73 13.39
C VAL A 179 -2.96 -3.78 14.27
N ASP A 180 -3.12 -4.16 15.55
CA ASP A 180 -2.01 -4.24 16.51
C ASP A 180 -0.94 -5.24 16.07
N ASN A 181 -1.37 -6.44 15.68
CA ASN A 181 -0.48 -7.50 15.23
C ASN A 181 0.29 -7.10 13.97
N THR A 182 -0.35 -6.39 13.05
CA THR A 182 0.31 -5.86 11.84
C THR A 182 1.39 -4.85 12.19
N VAL A 183 1.08 -3.87 13.03
CA VAL A 183 2.05 -2.84 13.47
C VAL A 183 3.21 -3.48 14.21
N ASP A 184 2.93 -4.40 15.14
CA ASP A 184 3.96 -5.11 15.90
C ASP A 184 4.83 -5.98 14.99
N TRP A 185 4.24 -6.64 14.00
CA TRP A 185 4.98 -7.44 13.02
C TRP A 185 5.95 -6.56 12.20
N VAL A 186 5.50 -5.39 11.72
CA VAL A 186 6.35 -4.43 11.00
C VAL A 186 7.52 -3.99 11.88
N PHE A 187 7.26 -3.64 13.14
CA PHE A 187 8.30 -3.24 14.08
C PHE A 187 9.26 -4.39 14.44
N ASN A 188 8.73 -5.61 14.65
CA ASN A 188 9.53 -6.78 15.00
C ASN A 188 10.53 -7.16 13.90
N ASN A 189 10.18 -6.89 12.63
CA ASN A 189 11.07 -7.09 11.49
C ASN A 189 11.94 -5.88 11.15
N GLY A 190 11.85 -4.76 11.90
CA GLY A 190 12.72 -3.60 11.75
C GLY A 190 12.40 -2.69 10.56
N TYR A 191 11.29 -2.89 9.85
CA TYR A 191 10.97 -2.10 8.66
C TYR A 191 10.73 -0.63 8.95
N GLY A 192 11.41 0.24 8.18
CA GLY A 192 11.25 1.69 8.18
C GLY A 192 10.56 2.24 6.93
N ASN A 193 10.37 1.38 5.93
CA ASN A 193 9.87 1.73 4.60
C ASN A 193 8.41 1.33 4.37
N VAL A 194 7.60 1.29 5.43
CA VAL A 194 6.19 0.91 5.37
C VAL A 194 5.31 2.10 5.78
N LEU A 195 4.34 2.41 4.92
CA LEU A 195 3.17 3.24 5.20
C LEU A 195 1.97 2.32 5.45
N ILE A 196 1.09 2.66 6.37
CA ILE A 196 -0.12 1.87 6.64
C ILE A 196 -1.32 2.51 5.95
N GLU A 197 -2.05 1.71 5.19
CA GLU A 197 -3.42 1.96 4.77
C GLU A 197 -4.33 1.07 5.63
N VAL A 198 -5.16 1.68 6.50
CA VAL A 198 -6.00 0.89 7.42
C VAL A 198 -6.91 -0.04 6.63
N ASN A 199 -7.63 0.51 5.65
CA ASN A 199 -8.45 -0.28 4.74
C ASN A 199 -8.64 0.41 3.40
N ASN A 200 -8.82 -0.40 2.38
CA ASN A 200 -9.08 0.06 1.03
C ASN A 200 -10.51 0.62 0.93
N GLU A 201 -10.65 1.89 0.50
CA GLU A 201 -11.96 2.50 0.21
C GLU A 201 -12.98 2.35 1.36
N CYS A 202 -12.67 2.93 2.50
CA CYS A 202 -13.45 2.78 3.75
C CYS A 202 -14.95 3.13 3.57
N ASN A 203 -15.31 3.88 2.53
CA ASN A 203 -16.69 4.30 2.23
C ASN A 203 -17.47 3.30 1.35
N VAL A 204 -16.88 2.17 0.98
CA VAL A 204 -17.60 1.09 0.28
C VAL A 204 -18.57 0.41 1.23
N ARG A 205 -19.84 0.28 0.80
CA ARG A 205 -20.91 -0.28 1.64
C ARG A 205 -20.72 -1.76 2.01
N ALA A 206 -19.86 -2.47 1.28
CA ALA A 206 -19.62 -3.90 1.47
C ALA A 206 -18.79 -4.24 2.73
N TYR A 207 -18.25 -3.26 3.46
CA TYR A 207 -17.66 -3.53 4.77
C TYR A 207 -18.70 -3.95 5.79
N GLU A 208 -18.46 -5.04 6.50
CA GLU A 208 -19.36 -5.52 7.56
C GLU A 208 -19.08 -4.83 8.89
N HIS A 209 -17.80 -4.63 9.24
CA HIS A 209 -17.43 -4.02 10.52
C HIS A 209 -17.58 -2.50 10.51
N GLU A 210 -18.40 -1.96 11.42
CA GLU A 210 -18.66 -0.52 11.52
C GLU A 210 -17.39 0.30 11.78
N ILE A 211 -16.40 -0.26 12.48
CA ILE A 211 -15.14 0.42 12.77
C ILE A 211 -14.27 0.63 11.50
N LEU A 212 -14.54 -0.08 10.41
CA LEU A 212 -13.88 0.08 9.12
C LEU A 212 -14.54 1.13 8.21
N LYS A 213 -15.72 1.65 8.60
CA LYS A 213 -16.51 2.62 7.82
C LYS A 213 -16.09 4.07 8.13
N PRO A 214 -16.42 5.03 7.26
CA PRO A 214 -15.96 6.42 7.38
C PRO A 214 -16.18 7.05 8.75
N ALA A 215 -17.33 6.78 9.37
CA ALA A 215 -17.67 7.37 10.67
C ALA A 215 -16.70 6.99 11.79
N ARG A 216 -16.02 5.81 11.69
CA ARG A 216 -15.23 5.27 12.79
C ARG A 216 -13.80 4.87 12.43
N VAL A 217 -13.43 4.79 11.16
CA VAL A 217 -12.09 4.32 10.73
C VAL A 217 -10.95 5.16 11.31
N HIS A 218 -11.20 6.42 11.65
CA HIS A 218 -10.24 7.28 12.32
C HIS A 218 -9.76 6.70 13.67
N GLU A 219 -10.59 5.93 14.38
CA GLU A 219 -10.20 5.23 15.63
C GLU A 219 -9.05 4.24 15.38
N LEU A 220 -9.05 3.54 14.22
CA LEU A 220 -7.97 2.63 13.84
C LEU A 220 -6.71 3.37 13.38
N ILE A 221 -6.85 4.52 12.72
CA ILE A 221 -5.71 5.39 12.40
C ILE A 221 -5.02 5.84 13.70
N GLU A 222 -5.78 6.32 14.68
CA GLU A 222 -5.26 6.72 15.98
C GLU A 222 -4.62 5.54 16.73
N ARG A 223 -5.21 4.32 16.61
CA ARG A 223 -4.65 3.10 17.20
C ARG A 223 -3.27 2.76 16.64
N VAL A 224 -3.07 2.85 15.32
CA VAL A 224 -1.75 2.69 14.68
C VAL A 224 -0.76 3.73 15.21
N LYS A 225 -1.18 5.01 15.28
CA LYS A 225 -0.32 6.10 15.75
C LYS A 225 0.09 5.97 17.21
N ALA A 226 -0.78 5.42 18.04
CA ALA A 226 -0.51 5.20 19.46
C ALA A 226 0.54 4.12 19.72
N ARG A 227 0.76 3.21 18.75
CA ARG A 227 1.77 2.15 18.88
C ARG A 227 3.14 2.69 18.46
N THR A 228 4.04 2.72 19.43
CA THR A 228 5.42 3.20 19.23
C THR A 228 6.44 2.16 19.65
N ARG A 229 7.59 2.15 18.98
CA ARG A 229 8.75 1.33 19.37
C ARG A 229 10.04 2.13 19.18
N GLY A 230 10.83 2.26 20.24
CA GLY A 230 12.09 3.03 20.19
C GLY A 230 11.88 4.49 19.75
N GLY A 231 10.79 5.12 20.15
CA GLY A 231 10.43 6.48 19.78
C GLY A 231 9.90 6.65 18.34
N ARG A 232 9.80 5.55 17.57
CA ARG A 232 9.23 5.53 16.21
C ARG A 232 7.77 5.09 16.24
N ARG A 233 6.96 5.63 15.32
CA ARG A 233 5.64 5.13 14.95
C ARG A 233 5.54 4.95 13.44
N LEU A 234 4.58 4.18 12.97
CA LEU A 234 4.28 4.09 11.55
C LEU A 234 3.43 5.28 11.10
N LEU A 235 3.62 5.67 9.85
CA LEU A 235 2.79 6.67 9.18
C LEU A 235 1.55 5.96 8.64
N VAL A 236 0.38 6.59 8.79
CA VAL A 236 -0.90 5.93 8.53
C VAL A 236 -1.94 6.86 7.92
N GLY A 237 -2.73 6.31 7.02
CA GLY A 237 -3.95 6.87 6.44
C GLY A 237 -4.94 5.77 6.11
N THR A 238 -6.00 6.13 5.41
CA THR A 238 -6.96 5.19 4.79
C THR A 238 -7.48 5.82 3.51
N SER A 239 -7.92 5.00 2.54
CA SER A 239 -8.43 5.51 1.27
C SER A 239 -9.95 5.61 1.22
N TYR A 240 -10.40 6.45 0.31
CA TYR A 240 -11.79 6.57 -0.12
C TYR A 240 -11.91 6.13 -1.57
N GLY A 241 -13.04 5.56 -1.94
CA GLY A 241 -13.34 5.11 -3.30
C GLY A 241 -13.23 6.21 -4.36
N GLY A 242 -13.14 5.80 -5.60
CA GLY A 242 -12.95 6.70 -6.74
C GLY A 242 -13.87 7.91 -6.73
N ASN A 243 -13.32 9.06 -7.14
CA ASN A 243 -14.02 10.35 -7.19
C ASN A 243 -14.58 10.85 -5.82
N LYS A 244 -14.02 10.39 -4.70
CA LYS A 244 -14.40 10.83 -3.35
C LYS A 244 -13.27 11.60 -2.68
N VAL A 245 -13.68 12.44 -1.72
CA VAL A 245 -12.78 13.23 -0.88
C VAL A 245 -12.91 12.73 0.56
N PRO A 246 -11.80 12.58 1.31
CA PRO A 246 -11.85 12.11 2.71
C PRO A 246 -12.67 13.03 3.61
N GLU A 247 -13.33 12.44 4.62
CA GLU A 247 -14.10 13.18 5.62
C GLU A 247 -13.19 13.80 6.71
N GLU A 248 -13.71 14.82 7.40
CA GLU A 248 -12.96 15.61 8.39
C GLU A 248 -12.30 14.75 9.48
N ASN A 249 -13.01 13.77 10.04
CA ASN A 249 -12.50 12.91 11.11
C ASN A 249 -11.27 12.11 10.66
N VAL A 250 -11.22 11.68 9.40
CA VAL A 250 -10.07 10.98 8.80
C VAL A 250 -8.93 11.96 8.49
N VAL A 251 -9.25 13.11 7.87
CA VAL A 251 -8.26 14.13 7.52
C VAL A 251 -7.51 14.62 8.77
N ARG A 252 -8.23 14.83 9.85
CA ARG A 252 -7.69 15.36 11.11
C ARG A 252 -6.62 14.47 11.73
N VAL A 253 -6.76 13.15 11.60
CA VAL A 253 -5.87 12.18 12.26
C VAL A 253 -4.82 11.55 11.33
N SER A 254 -5.01 11.59 10.02
CA SER A 254 -4.10 10.98 9.03
C SER A 254 -2.74 11.67 8.97
N ASP A 255 -1.69 10.93 8.62
CA ASP A 255 -0.36 11.48 8.35
C ASP A 255 -0.19 11.89 6.88
N PHE A 256 -0.93 11.25 5.99
CA PHE A 256 -1.05 11.53 4.57
C PHE A 256 -2.46 11.11 4.12
N LEU A 257 -2.95 11.72 3.06
CA LEU A 257 -4.26 11.38 2.51
C LEU A 257 -4.11 10.41 1.35
N LEU A 258 -4.92 9.35 1.35
CA LEU A 258 -5.07 8.42 0.23
C LEU A 258 -6.40 8.69 -0.46
N ILE A 259 -6.36 8.89 -1.78
CA ILE A 259 -7.54 9.10 -2.62
C ILE A 259 -7.41 8.29 -3.90
N HIS A 260 -8.53 7.96 -4.52
CA HIS A 260 -8.59 7.16 -5.73
C HIS A 260 -9.14 7.94 -6.91
N GLY A 261 -8.47 7.79 -8.06
CA GLY A 261 -8.89 8.38 -9.33
C GLY A 261 -9.83 7.49 -10.14
N ASN A 262 -10.14 6.29 -9.66
CA ASN A 262 -10.96 5.31 -10.37
C ASN A 262 -12.28 5.89 -10.89
N GLY A 263 -12.59 5.65 -12.17
CA GLY A 263 -13.78 6.17 -12.82
C GLY A 263 -13.76 7.67 -13.10
N VAL A 264 -12.65 8.38 -12.86
CA VAL A 264 -12.50 9.80 -13.17
C VAL A 264 -11.82 9.96 -14.53
N THR A 265 -12.58 10.34 -15.56
CA THR A 265 -12.10 10.49 -16.94
C THR A 265 -11.61 11.90 -17.27
N ASP A 266 -11.93 12.90 -16.44
CA ASP A 266 -11.50 14.29 -16.63
C ASP A 266 -10.33 14.62 -15.69
N PRO A 267 -9.11 14.87 -16.19
CA PRO A 267 -7.95 15.25 -15.40
C PRO A 267 -8.15 16.50 -14.53
N LYS A 268 -9.05 17.41 -14.95
CA LYS A 268 -9.42 18.59 -14.14
C LYS A 268 -10.11 18.18 -12.84
N ARG A 269 -10.91 17.10 -12.89
CA ARG A 269 -11.56 16.56 -11.68
C ARG A 269 -10.53 15.98 -10.71
N ILE A 270 -9.47 15.34 -11.20
CA ILE A 270 -8.34 14.90 -10.37
C ILE A 270 -7.72 16.09 -9.62
N SER A 271 -7.41 17.18 -10.34
CA SER A 271 -6.90 18.41 -9.73
C SER A 271 -7.88 18.99 -8.69
N GLU A 272 -9.17 18.99 -9.01
CA GLU A 272 -10.22 19.47 -8.08
C GLU A 272 -10.30 18.62 -6.80
N MET A 273 -10.20 17.30 -6.90
CA MET A 273 -10.19 16.40 -5.74
C MET A 273 -9.05 16.74 -4.77
N VAL A 274 -7.86 17.05 -5.29
CA VAL A 274 -6.73 17.49 -4.46
C VAL A 274 -7.04 18.80 -3.74
N ARG A 275 -7.58 19.80 -4.47
CA ARG A 275 -7.98 21.08 -3.86
C ARG A 275 -9.07 20.91 -2.81
N GLN A 276 -10.08 20.08 -3.10
CA GLN A 276 -11.16 19.76 -2.15
C GLN A 276 -10.62 19.05 -0.91
N SER A 277 -9.70 18.12 -1.06
CA SER A 277 -9.05 17.44 0.07
C SER A 277 -8.31 18.43 0.99
N ARG A 278 -7.64 19.43 0.41
CA ARG A 278 -7.00 20.51 1.18
C ARG A 278 -7.98 21.47 1.85
N ALA A 279 -9.19 21.57 1.33
CA ALA A 279 -10.24 22.43 1.87
C ALA A 279 -11.06 21.74 3.01
N VAL A 280 -10.86 20.45 3.25
CA VAL A 280 -11.55 19.72 4.33
C VAL A 280 -11.12 20.31 5.69
N PRO A 281 -12.04 20.61 6.61
CA PRO A 281 -11.71 21.10 7.94
C PRO A 281 -10.72 20.17 8.65
N GLY A 282 -9.72 20.77 9.31
CA GLY A 282 -8.67 20.00 9.99
C GLY A 282 -7.50 19.56 9.09
N TYR A 283 -7.55 19.87 7.79
CA TYR A 283 -6.39 19.67 6.92
C TYR A 283 -5.18 20.50 7.43
N ARG A 284 -4.02 19.90 7.40
CA ARG A 284 -2.73 20.55 7.62
C ARG A 284 -1.81 20.19 6.47
N ALA A 285 -0.68 20.89 6.33
CA ALA A 285 0.32 20.53 5.32
C ALA A 285 0.75 19.06 5.49
N MET A 286 0.27 18.18 4.61
CA MET A 286 0.58 16.75 4.55
C MET A 286 0.48 16.27 3.11
N PRO A 287 1.18 15.17 2.75
CA PRO A 287 1.11 14.62 1.40
C PRO A 287 -0.30 14.15 1.05
N ILE A 288 -0.68 14.36 -0.21
CA ILE A 288 -1.85 13.74 -0.83
C ILE A 288 -1.33 12.77 -1.89
N LEU A 289 -1.86 11.56 -1.88
CA LEU A 289 -1.38 10.48 -2.72
C LEU A 289 -2.58 9.73 -3.32
N PHE A 290 -2.68 9.74 -4.65
CA PHE A 290 -3.50 8.76 -5.34
C PHE A 290 -2.74 7.43 -5.30
N ASN A 291 -3.30 6.41 -4.66
CA ASN A 291 -2.71 5.07 -4.66
C ASN A 291 -3.46 4.11 -5.59
N GLU A 292 -4.46 4.62 -6.29
CA GLU A 292 -5.23 3.85 -7.28
C GLU A 292 -5.89 4.80 -8.29
N ASP A 293 -5.53 4.67 -9.58
CA ASP A 293 -6.19 5.35 -10.69
C ASP A 293 -6.10 4.47 -11.94
N ASP A 294 -7.24 4.17 -12.55
CA ASP A 294 -7.39 3.29 -13.71
C ASP A 294 -7.42 4.04 -15.05
N HIS A 295 -7.10 5.34 -15.05
CA HIS A 295 -7.08 6.20 -16.23
C HIS A 295 -5.66 6.68 -16.54
N PHE A 296 -5.10 6.22 -17.63
CA PHE A 296 -3.69 6.41 -18.00
C PHE A 296 -3.46 6.68 -19.48
N GLU A 297 -4.26 7.56 -20.08
CA GLU A 297 -4.11 7.97 -21.49
C GLU A 297 -2.92 8.93 -21.66
N PHE A 298 -1.71 8.42 -21.48
CA PHE A 298 -0.46 9.20 -21.50
C PHE A 298 -0.09 9.77 -22.89
N ASP A 299 -0.78 9.37 -23.94
CA ASP A 299 -0.68 9.91 -25.30
C ASP A 299 -1.45 11.22 -25.48
N LYS A 300 -2.38 11.54 -24.57
CA LYS A 300 -3.12 12.81 -24.59
C LYS A 300 -2.28 13.95 -24.03
N SER A 301 -2.64 15.18 -24.39
CA SER A 301 -2.02 16.40 -23.84
C SER A 301 -2.38 16.64 -22.37
N ASP A 302 -3.48 16.05 -21.88
CA ASP A 302 -3.93 16.11 -20.50
C ASP A 302 -4.40 14.72 -20.04
N TYR A 303 -3.98 14.30 -18.87
CA TYR A 303 -4.26 12.97 -18.28
C TYR A 303 -4.20 13.03 -16.75
N ASN A 304 -4.77 12.04 -16.09
CA ASN A 304 -4.97 12.06 -14.63
C ASN A 304 -3.68 12.25 -13.83
N MET A 305 -2.61 11.55 -14.18
CA MET A 305 -1.31 11.72 -13.50
C MET A 305 -0.80 13.19 -13.59
N LEU A 306 -0.97 13.86 -14.74
CA LEU A 306 -0.63 15.26 -14.88
C LEU A 306 -1.55 16.15 -14.04
N GLY A 307 -2.85 15.82 -13.97
CA GLY A 307 -3.82 16.51 -13.11
C GLY A 307 -3.43 16.46 -11.63
N ALA A 308 -2.93 15.32 -11.16
CA ALA A 308 -2.41 15.17 -9.79
C ALA A 308 -1.12 15.97 -9.57
N VAL A 309 -0.15 15.86 -10.48
CA VAL A 309 1.16 16.55 -10.41
C VAL A 309 1.01 18.07 -10.40
N ARG A 310 0.08 18.63 -11.19
CA ARG A 310 -0.23 20.08 -11.21
C ARG A 310 -0.60 20.61 -9.83
N GLU A 311 -1.27 19.81 -9.04
CA GLU A 311 -1.69 20.15 -7.67
C GLU A 311 -0.71 19.62 -6.63
N TYR A 312 0.49 19.20 -7.02
CA TYR A 312 1.49 18.67 -6.12
C TYR A 312 0.95 17.49 -5.28
N ALA A 313 0.34 16.52 -5.94
CA ALA A 313 -0.08 15.25 -5.38
C ALA A 313 0.64 14.09 -6.06
N SER A 314 0.98 13.06 -5.29
CA SER A 314 1.53 11.81 -5.79
C SER A 314 0.47 11.04 -6.56
N TRP A 315 0.88 10.23 -7.54
CA TRP A 315 -0.06 9.46 -8.35
C TRP A 315 0.36 8.00 -8.45
N GLY A 316 -0.64 7.11 -8.48
CA GLY A 316 -0.49 5.66 -8.48
C GLY A 316 -1.26 4.98 -9.59
N TYR A 317 -0.53 4.19 -10.37
CA TYR A 317 -1.03 3.39 -11.46
C TYR A 317 -1.79 2.17 -10.96
N PHE A 318 -3.01 2.01 -11.43
CA PHE A 318 -3.80 0.79 -11.26
C PHE A 318 -4.18 0.22 -12.63
N ASP A 319 -3.80 -1.01 -12.88
CA ASP A 319 -4.16 -1.75 -14.09
C ASP A 319 -5.10 -2.92 -13.71
N PRO A 320 -6.42 -2.74 -13.84
CA PRO A 320 -7.38 -3.77 -13.46
C PRO A 320 -7.26 -5.06 -14.29
N GLU A 321 -6.74 -4.97 -15.51
CA GLU A 321 -6.53 -6.15 -16.37
C GLU A 321 -5.14 -6.78 -16.13
N GLY A 322 -4.13 -5.95 -15.83
CA GLY A 322 -2.74 -6.37 -15.77
C GLY A 322 -2.22 -6.76 -14.40
N TYR A 323 -2.78 -6.18 -13.30
CA TYR A 323 -2.27 -6.38 -11.94
C TYR A 323 -3.31 -6.86 -10.92
N GLN A 324 -4.59 -6.95 -11.33
CA GLN A 324 -5.69 -7.27 -10.40
C GLN A 324 -6.03 -8.76 -10.34
N SER A 325 -5.95 -9.48 -11.46
CA SER A 325 -6.43 -10.88 -11.57
C SER A 325 -5.28 -11.87 -11.58
N PRO A 326 -5.08 -12.71 -10.56
CA PRO A 326 -4.10 -13.79 -10.59
C PRO A 326 -4.41 -14.86 -11.66
N PRO A 327 -3.41 -15.53 -12.22
CA PRO A 327 -1.99 -15.29 -12.02
C PRO A 327 -1.54 -14.00 -12.75
N VAL A 328 -0.85 -13.15 -12.03
CA VAL A 328 -0.39 -11.84 -12.54
C VAL A 328 0.95 -12.00 -13.25
N ASN A 329 1.07 -11.42 -14.45
CA ASN A 329 2.39 -11.15 -15.03
C ASN A 329 2.91 -9.82 -14.46
N TRP A 330 3.91 -9.89 -13.60
CA TRP A 330 4.47 -8.72 -12.91
C TRP A 330 5.44 -7.90 -13.78
N GLY A 331 5.86 -8.42 -14.93
CA GLY A 331 6.74 -7.73 -15.88
C GLY A 331 6.05 -6.58 -16.63
N LEU A 332 6.82 -5.87 -17.43
CA LEU A 332 6.35 -4.79 -18.30
C LEU A 332 5.92 -5.36 -19.66
N ASP A 333 4.96 -6.25 -19.66
CA ASP A 333 4.57 -7.08 -20.81
C ASP A 333 3.53 -6.45 -21.73
N THR A 334 2.67 -5.56 -21.21
CA THR A 334 1.63 -4.89 -21.99
C THR A 334 2.05 -3.47 -22.41
N ASP A 335 1.47 -2.96 -23.51
CA ASP A 335 1.75 -1.60 -23.96
C ASP A 335 1.32 -0.56 -22.92
N ARG A 336 0.27 -0.82 -22.17
CA ARG A 336 -0.23 -0.02 -21.07
C ARG A 336 0.81 0.11 -19.94
N LYS A 337 1.36 -1.02 -19.48
CA LYS A 337 2.43 -1.04 -18.46
C LYS A 337 3.69 -0.32 -18.97
N LYS A 338 4.11 -0.60 -20.21
CA LYS A 338 5.25 0.07 -20.84
C LYS A 338 5.06 1.59 -20.90
N ALA A 339 3.87 2.04 -21.31
CA ALA A 339 3.54 3.47 -21.39
C ALA A 339 3.60 4.14 -20.01
N PHE A 340 3.04 3.50 -18.96
CA PHE A 340 3.15 4.01 -17.60
C PHE A 340 4.61 4.14 -17.14
N PHE A 341 5.39 3.08 -17.26
CA PHE A 341 6.77 3.10 -16.77
C PHE A 341 7.67 4.04 -17.59
N ALA A 342 7.43 4.18 -18.89
CA ALA A 342 8.12 5.18 -19.71
C ALA A 342 7.77 6.61 -19.25
N LYS A 343 6.49 6.90 -19.01
CA LYS A 343 6.03 8.20 -18.52
C LYS A 343 6.55 8.48 -17.10
N LEU A 344 6.57 7.49 -16.25
CA LEU A 344 7.12 7.59 -14.90
C LEU A 344 8.62 7.96 -14.94
N ALA A 345 9.41 7.28 -15.78
CA ALA A 345 10.83 7.59 -15.93
C ALA A 345 11.06 9.00 -16.46
N GLU A 346 10.25 9.45 -17.44
CA GLU A 346 10.28 10.82 -17.95
C GLU A 346 10.04 11.85 -16.83
N ILE A 347 8.97 11.68 -16.06
CA ILE A 347 8.55 12.60 -15.00
C ILE A 347 9.58 12.62 -13.86
N THR A 348 10.01 11.47 -13.40
CA THR A 348 10.92 11.33 -12.25
C THR A 348 12.39 11.59 -12.60
N GLY A 349 12.73 11.58 -13.90
CA GLY A 349 14.11 11.71 -14.37
C GLY A 349 14.93 10.45 -14.12
N ALA A 350 14.31 9.30 -13.97
CA ALA A 350 15.00 8.03 -13.83
C ALA A 350 15.75 7.71 -15.14
N LYS A 351 17.01 7.28 -15.02
CA LYS A 351 17.80 6.83 -16.17
C LYS A 351 17.43 5.38 -16.47
N GLN A 352 16.94 5.15 -17.67
CA GLN A 352 16.63 3.80 -18.17
C GLN A 352 17.90 2.98 -18.46
#